data_d54b9f63ef33b9ad0b10c07671c918ec
#
_entry.id   d54b9f63ef33b9ad0b10c07671c918ec
#
_cell.length_a   1.000
_cell.length_b   1.000
_cell.length_c   1.000
_cell.angle_alpha   90.00
_cell.angle_beta   90.00
_cell.angle_gamma   90.00
#
_symmetry.space_group_name_H-M   'P 1'
#
loop_
_entity.id
_entity.type
_entity.pdbx_description
1 polymer ?
#
loop_
_entity_poly.entity_id
_entity_poly.type
_entity_poly.pdbx_seq_one_letter_code
_entity_poly.pdbx_strand_id
1 'polypeptide(L)'
;MANTVYVSDVIDAPIEKVWGVMRDFNDMPSYHPGILKSIIEGEGPSDRVGCVRRLTLGEGYVVERLLCLDDGNYTFTYEITEGTLPVRGYIAGVRLHRITQGNRTFAEWWADFEVVGVDHDAMVAQIGNNVFAAGFRAVAAKLVASHK
;
A
#
# COMPACT_ATOMS: atom_id res chain seq x y z
N MET A 1 13.03 -7.85 13.99
CA MET A 1 11.85 -8.66 14.28
C MET A 1 10.98 -8.81 13.05
N ALA A 2 10.31 -9.94 12.91
CA ALA A 2 9.42 -10.17 11.78
C ALA A 2 8.18 -9.27 11.90
N ASN A 3 7.72 -8.74 10.76
CA ASN A 3 6.47 -7.97 10.71
C ASN A 3 5.26 -8.90 10.89
N THR A 4 4.13 -8.35 11.33
CA THR A 4 2.88 -9.10 11.44
C THR A 4 2.43 -9.63 10.07
N VAL A 5 2.53 -8.77 9.05
CA VAL A 5 2.33 -9.15 7.65
C VAL A 5 3.53 -8.67 6.85
N TYR A 6 4.06 -9.52 5.99
CA TYR A 6 5.12 -9.14 5.05
C TYR A 6 4.86 -9.83 3.72
N VAL A 7 4.85 -9.04 2.64
CA VAL A 7 4.70 -9.56 1.28
C VAL A 7 5.78 -8.93 0.41
N SER A 8 6.43 -9.74 -0.40
CA SER A 8 7.36 -9.24 -1.42
C SER A 8 6.99 -9.82 -2.78
N ASP A 9 7.37 -9.10 -3.82
CA ASP A 9 7.11 -9.51 -5.20
C ASP A 9 8.17 -8.88 -6.11
N VAL A 10 8.35 -9.48 -7.27
CA VAL A 10 9.17 -8.90 -8.34
C VAL A 10 8.23 -8.37 -9.40
N ILE A 11 8.34 -7.08 -9.70
CA ILE A 11 7.54 -6.42 -10.73
C ILE A 11 8.45 -6.18 -11.94
N ASP A 12 8.02 -6.66 -13.10
CA ASP A 12 8.79 -6.55 -14.33
C ASP A 12 8.60 -5.17 -14.98
N ALA A 13 9.08 -4.16 -14.26
CA ALA A 13 9.06 -2.75 -14.69
C ALA A 13 10.16 -1.99 -13.95
N PRO A 14 10.67 -0.91 -14.53
CA PRO A 14 11.68 -0.07 -13.86
C PRO A 14 11.14 0.54 -12.58
N ILE A 15 12.01 0.72 -11.59
CA ILE A 15 11.63 1.21 -10.26
C ILE A 15 10.94 2.57 -10.31
N GLU A 16 11.36 3.45 -11.23
CA GLU A 16 10.76 4.78 -11.40
C GLU A 16 9.29 4.67 -11.82
N LYS A 17 8.94 3.69 -12.63
CA LYS A 17 7.58 3.45 -13.08
C LYS A 17 6.71 2.90 -11.94
N VAL A 18 7.22 1.92 -11.20
CA VAL A 18 6.50 1.33 -10.06
C VAL A 18 6.29 2.39 -8.98
N TRP A 19 7.35 3.13 -8.65
CA TRP A 19 7.28 4.19 -7.65
C TRP A 19 6.31 5.29 -8.06
N GLY A 20 6.31 5.69 -9.33
CA GLY A 20 5.39 6.72 -9.84
C GLY A 20 3.92 6.36 -9.61
N VAL A 21 3.58 5.08 -9.67
CA VAL A 21 2.21 4.61 -9.39
C VAL A 21 1.95 4.58 -7.88
N MET A 22 2.86 4.00 -7.10
CA MET A 22 2.60 3.70 -5.69
C MET A 22 2.77 4.90 -4.76
N ARG A 23 3.63 5.88 -5.15
CA ARG A 23 3.89 7.06 -4.31
C ARG A 23 2.70 8.00 -4.18
N ASP A 24 1.75 7.95 -5.08
CA ASP A 24 0.56 8.79 -5.01
C ASP A 24 -0.41 8.22 -3.99
N PHE A 25 -0.36 8.79 -2.78
CA PHE A 25 -1.12 8.32 -1.63
C PHE A 25 -2.65 8.37 -1.85
N ASN A 26 -3.12 9.16 -2.82
CA ASN A 26 -4.56 9.30 -3.11
C ASN A 26 -4.99 8.56 -4.38
N ASP A 27 -4.11 7.80 -5.04
CA ASP A 27 -4.41 7.19 -6.34
C ASP A 27 -4.59 5.67 -6.27
N MET A 28 -4.71 5.10 -5.09
CA MET A 28 -4.84 3.65 -4.92
C MET A 28 -6.03 3.05 -5.69
N PRO A 29 -7.19 3.71 -5.78
CA PRO A 29 -8.29 3.16 -6.59
C PRO A 29 -7.99 3.00 -8.08
N SER A 30 -6.98 3.72 -8.59
CA SER A 30 -6.62 3.62 -10.02
C SER A 30 -6.01 2.27 -10.38
N TYR A 31 -5.52 1.52 -9.39
CA TYR A 31 -4.93 0.20 -9.64
C TYR A 31 -5.51 -0.88 -8.74
N HIS A 32 -5.75 -0.63 -7.45
CA HIS A 32 -6.14 -1.68 -6.51
C HIS A 32 -7.64 -1.98 -6.57
N PRO A 33 -8.04 -3.20 -6.97
CA PRO A 33 -9.46 -3.53 -7.14
C PRO A 33 -10.25 -3.56 -5.84
N GLY A 34 -9.59 -3.75 -4.69
CA GLY A 34 -10.25 -3.74 -3.37
C GLY A 34 -10.51 -2.36 -2.81
N ILE A 35 -9.96 -1.31 -3.43
CA ILE A 35 -10.10 0.07 -2.96
C ILE A 35 -10.99 0.82 -3.96
N LEU A 36 -12.22 1.11 -3.56
CA LEU A 36 -13.22 1.69 -4.45
C LEU A 36 -13.07 3.20 -4.61
N LYS A 37 -12.62 3.88 -3.56
CA LYS A 37 -12.54 5.34 -3.52
C LYS A 37 -11.46 5.76 -2.54
N SER A 38 -10.77 6.87 -2.85
CA SER A 38 -9.81 7.50 -1.94
C SER A 38 -10.03 9.01 -1.98
N ILE A 39 -10.21 9.61 -0.79
CA ILE A 39 -10.42 11.05 -0.64
C ILE A 39 -9.45 11.57 0.40
N ILE A 40 -8.71 12.63 0.06
CA ILE A 40 -7.87 13.34 1.03
C ILE A 40 -8.78 14.16 1.92
N GLU A 41 -8.68 13.99 3.23
CA GLU A 41 -9.39 14.78 4.22
C GLU A 41 -8.58 16.06 4.52
N GLY A 42 -9.25 17.19 4.48
CA GLY A 42 -8.61 18.47 4.69
C GLY A 42 -7.97 19.04 3.43
N GLU A 43 -7.09 20.01 3.59
CA GLU A 43 -6.44 20.71 2.50
C GLU A 43 -4.98 20.27 2.35
N GLY A 44 -4.46 20.44 1.15
CA GLY A 44 -3.08 20.19 0.83
C GLY A 44 -2.87 19.00 -0.09
N PRO A 45 -1.63 18.81 -0.57
CA PRO A 45 -1.32 17.75 -1.52
C PRO A 45 -1.26 16.37 -0.84
N SER A 46 -1.47 15.33 -1.64
CA SER A 46 -1.47 13.94 -1.18
C SER A 46 -0.08 13.39 -0.86
N ASP A 47 0.98 14.12 -1.23
CA ASP A 47 2.37 13.73 -0.94
C ASP A 47 2.95 14.43 0.28
N ARG A 48 2.14 15.18 1.01
CA ARG A 48 2.59 15.85 2.22
C ARG A 48 2.49 14.89 3.42
N VAL A 49 3.56 14.77 4.19
CA VAL A 49 3.56 14.00 5.43
C VAL A 49 2.53 14.60 6.39
N GLY A 50 1.73 13.72 6.97
CA GLY A 50 0.60 14.12 7.82
C GLY A 50 -0.73 14.18 7.07
N CYS A 51 -0.74 14.10 5.73
CA CYS A 51 -2.01 14.06 5.00
C CYS A 51 -2.79 12.80 5.36
N VAL A 52 -4.11 12.92 5.33
CA VAL A 52 -5.03 11.85 5.73
C VAL A 52 -5.90 11.50 4.55
N ARG A 53 -6.02 10.21 4.25
CA ARG A 53 -6.93 9.72 3.22
C ARG A 53 -7.99 8.82 3.82
N ARG A 54 -9.20 8.89 3.27
CA ARG A 54 -10.29 7.97 3.59
C ARG A 54 -10.46 7.02 2.42
N LEU A 55 -10.25 5.74 2.67
CA LEU A 55 -10.41 4.69 1.67
C LEU A 55 -11.74 3.98 1.86
N THR A 56 -12.52 3.88 0.78
CA THR A 56 -13.74 3.08 0.76
C THR A 56 -13.40 1.69 0.25
N LEU A 57 -13.72 0.68 1.05
CA LEU A 57 -13.50 -0.72 0.73
C LEU A 57 -14.79 -1.34 0.18
N GLY A 58 -14.75 -2.60 -0.25
CA GLY A 58 -15.96 -3.32 -0.66
C GLY A 58 -16.98 -3.39 0.47
N GLU A 59 -16.50 -3.61 1.70
CA GLU A 59 -17.29 -3.51 2.92
C GLU A 59 -16.51 -2.66 3.92
N GLY A 60 -17.07 -1.50 4.29
CA GLY A 60 -16.45 -0.62 5.27
C GLY A 60 -15.43 0.36 4.70
N TYR A 61 -14.59 0.88 5.56
CA TYR A 61 -13.63 1.91 5.24
C TYR A 61 -12.45 1.89 6.19
N VAL A 62 -11.36 2.57 5.78
CA VAL A 62 -10.23 2.90 6.67
C VAL A 62 -9.80 4.33 6.42
N VAL A 63 -9.32 5.00 7.48
CA VAL A 63 -8.73 6.33 7.41
C VAL A 63 -7.25 6.17 7.73
N GLU A 64 -6.39 6.68 6.85
CA GLU A 64 -4.95 6.47 6.95
C GLU A 64 -4.21 7.80 6.90
N ARG A 65 -3.15 7.91 7.70
CA ARG A 65 -2.27 9.09 7.72
C ARG A 65 -0.90 8.72 7.17
N LEU A 66 -0.38 9.54 6.27
CA LEU A 66 0.96 9.39 5.72
C LEU A 66 1.98 9.82 6.77
N LEU A 67 2.88 8.91 7.16
CA LEU A 67 3.90 9.17 8.19
C LEU A 67 5.23 9.58 7.58
N CYS A 68 5.59 9.02 6.43
CA CYS A 68 6.86 9.29 5.75
C CYS A 68 6.68 9.06 4.27
N LEU A 69 7.32 9.90 3.45
CA LEU A 69 7.43 9.71 2.00
C LEU A 69 8.85 10.09 1.60
N ASP A 70 9.61 9.12 1.14
CA ASP A 70 11.02 9.30 0.79
C ASP A 70 11.26 8.87 -0.66
N ASP A 71 11.25 9.83 -1.57
CA ASP A 71 11.47 9.58 -2.99
C ASP A 71 12.89 9.10 -3.28
N GLY A 72 13.86 9.45 -2.45
CA GLY A 72 15.26 9.05 -2.63
C GLY A 72 15.48 7.57 -2.36
N ASN A 73 14.72 6.98 -1.45
CA ASN A 73 14.83 5.57 -1.06
C ASN A 73 13.62 4.75 -1.49
N TYR A 74 12.70 5.33 -2.25
CA TYR A 74 11.50 4.65 -2.78
C TYR A 74 10.70 3.94 -1.68
N THR A 75 10.38 4.69 -0.62
CA THR A 75 9.63 4.12 0.51
C THR A 75 8.64 5.13 1.06
N PHE A 76 7.50 4.64 1.52
CA PHE A 76 6.56 5.43 2.32
C PHE A 76 5.97 4.57 3.42
N THR A 77 5.56 5.23 4.51
CA THR A 77 4.91 4.58 5.64
C THR A 77 3.65 5.34 6.00
N TYR A 78 2.68 4.61 6.56
CA TYR A 78 1.39 5.18 6.95
C TYR A 78 0.80 4.40 8.12
N GLU A 79 -0.21 5.00 8.76
CA GLU A 79 -0.93 4.36 9.87
C GLU A 79 -2.43 4.41 9.62
N ILE A 80 -3.16 3.45 10.17
CA ILE A 80 -4.63 3.52 10.22
C ILE A 80 -5.00 4.26 11.51
N THR A 81 -5.77 5.35 11.37
CA THR A 81 -6.23 6.14 12.51
C THR A 81 -7.66 5.79 12.92
N GLU A 82 -8.45 5.25 11.97
CA GLU A 82 -9.87 4.96 12.17
C GLU A 82 -10.31 3.98 11.09
N GLY A 83 -11.33 3.18 11.35
CA GLY A 83 -11.94 2.36 10.31
C GLY A 83 -12.65 1.13 10.84
N THR A 84 -13.19 0.35 9.89
CA THR A 84 -13.94 -0.87 10.18
C THR A 84 -13.08 -2.14 10.19
N LEU A 85 -11.80 -2.02 9.79
CA LEU A 85 -10.89 -3.16 9.82
C LEU A 85 -10.57 -3.53 11.27
N PRO A 86 -10.72 -4.81 11.67
CA PRO A 86 -10.56 -5.21 13.07
C PRO A 86 -9.09 -5.32 13.48
N VAL A 87 -8.38 -4.20 13.45
CA VAL A 87 -6.97 -4.09 13.82
C VAL A 87 -6.75 -2.89 14.72
N ARG A 88 -5.66 -2.90 15.47
CA ARG A 88 -5.25 -1.82 16.35
C ARG A 88 -3.76 -1.58 16.23
N GLY A 89 -3.34 -0.30 16.29
CA GLY A 89 -1.94 0.06 16.19
C GLY A 89 -1.32 -0.25 14.82
N TYR A 90 -2.11 -0.16 13.76
CA TYR A 90 -1.70 -0.55 12.42
C TYR A 90 -0.77 0.50 11.82
N ILE A 91 0.47 0.10 11.58
CA ILE A 91 1.47 0.89 10.86
C ILE A 91 1.99 0.01 9.72
N ALA A 92 2.05 0.56 8.53
CA ALA A 92 2.44 -0.18 7.34
C ALA A 92 3.39 0.63 6.47
N GLY A 93 4.04 -0.02 5.55
CA GLY A 93 4.91 0.65 4.60
C GLY A 93 5.19 -0.17 3.36
N VAL A 94 5.64 0.54 2.33
CA VAL A 94 6.08 -0.02 1.07
C VAL A 94 7.51 0.44 0.84
N ARG A 95 8.36 -0.45 0.35
CA ARG A 95 9.72 -0.11 -0.08
C ARG A 95 10.05 -0.85 -1.37
N LEU A 96 10.64 -0.12 -2.31
CA LEU A 96 11.06 -0.66 -3.59
C LEU A 96 12.57 -0.67 -3.68
N HIS A 97 13.11 -1.72 -4.32
CA HIS A 97 14.54 -1.86 -4.58
C HIS A 97 14.74 -2.13 -6.07
N ARG A 98 15.78 -1.54 -6.63
CA ARG A 98 16.12 -1.76 -8.03
C ARG A 98 16.78 -3.13 -8.18
N ILE A 99 16.27 -3.93 -9.12
CA ILE A 99 16.96 -5.11 -9.62
C ILE A 99 17.64 -4.69 -10.92
N THR A 100 18.96 -4.60 -10.89
CA THR A 100 19.72 -4.10 -12.05
C THR A 100 19.61 -5.02 -13.25
N GLN A 101 19.60 -6.32 -13.01
CA GLN A 101 19.46 -7.29 -14.09
C GLN A 101 18.01 -7.31 -14.59
N GLY A 102 17.83 -6.92 -15.84
CA GLY A 102 16.52 -6.81 -16.46
C GLY A 102 15.77 -5.53 -16.12
N ASN A 103 16.36 -4.62 -15.34
CA ASN A 103 15.74 -3.35 -14.94
C ASN A 103 14.35 -3.55 -14.37
N ARG A 104 14.26 -4.38 -13.32
CA ARG A 104 13.02 -4.76 -12.65
C ARG A 104 13.00 -4.20 -11.23
N THR A 105 11.93 -4.44 -10.52
CA THR A 105 11.74 -3.92 -9.16
C THR A 105 11.45 -5.06 -8.18
N PHE A 106 12.17 -5.09 -7.06
CA PHE A 106 11.81 -5.89 -5.90
C PHE A 106 10.98 -5.01 -4.98
N ALA A 107 9.74 -5.42 -4.73
CA ALA A 107 8.79 -4.64 -3.95
C ALA A 107 8.44 -5.34 -2.64
N GLU A 108 8.41 -4.57 -1.56
CA GLU A 108 8.06 -5.06 -0.23
C GLU A 108 6.91 -4.24 0.32
N TRP A 109 5.95 -4.91 0.97
CA TRP A 109 4.85 -4.27 1.67
C TRP A 109 4.67 -4.99 3.00
N TRP A 110 4.73 -4.24 4.11
CA TRP A 110 4.65 -4.83 5.44
C TRP A 110 3.67 -4.05 6.30
N ALA A 111 3.21 -4.70 7.40
CA ALA A 111 2.40 -4.05 8.41
C ALA A 111 2.63 -4.69 9.77
N ASP A 112 2.51 -3.87 10.81
CA ASP A 112 2.55 -4.30 12.20
C ASP A 112 1.24 -3.84 12.86
N PHE A 113 0.56 -4.75 13.54
CA PHE A 113 -0.72 -4.46 14.18
C PHE A 113 -1.13 -5.58 15.12
N GLU A 114 -2.15 -5.30 15.95
CA GLU A 114 -2.86 -6.32 16.71
C GLU A 114 -4.22 -6.56 16.07
N VAL A 115 -4.67 -7.81 16.06
CA VAL A 115 -6.00 -8.19 15.57
C VAL A 115 -6.97 -8.15 16.74
N VAL A 116 -8.16 -7.59 16.51
CA VAL A 116 -9.17 -7.36 17.55
C VAL A 116 -10.45 -8.07 17.20
N GLY A 117 -10.85 -9.08 18.01
CA GLY A 117 -12.18 -9.69 17.94
C GLY A 117 -12.41 -10.68 16.81
N VAL A 118 -11.39 -11.00 16.00
CA VAL A 118 -11.47 -12.00 14.93
C VAL A 118 -10.23 -12.88 14.97
N ASP A 119 -10.19 -13.92 14.14
CA ASP A 119 -9.04 -14.83 14.09
C ASP A 119 -7.79 -14.12 13.56
N HIS A 120 -6.70 -14.21 14.30
CA HIS A 120 -5.44 -13.55 13.97
C HIS A 120 -4.90 -14.03 12.60
N ASP A 121 -4.77 -15.34 12.42
CA ASP A 121 -4.17 -15.90 11.21
C ASP A 121 -5.01 -15.61 9.97
N ALA A 122 -6.33 -15.63 10.10
CA ALA A 122 -7.23 -15.30 9.00
C ALA A 122 -7.08 -13.84 8.58
N MET A 123 -6.95 -12.92 9.55
CA MET A 123 -6.76 -11.49 9.26
C MET A 123 -5.39 -11.23 8.62
N VAL A 124 -4.34 -11.87 9.12
CA VAL A 124 -2.99 -11.78 8.52
C VAL A 124 -3.03 -12.25 7.06
N ALA A 125 -3.66 -13.38 6.79
CA ALA A 125 -3.78 -13.91 5.42
C ALA A 125 -4.61 -12.98 4.53
N GLN A 126 -5.70 -12.42 5.04
CA GLN A 126 -6.55 -11.49 4.29
C GLN A 126 -5.77 -10.25 3.87
N ILE A 127 -5.06 -9.62 4.79
CA ILE A 127 -4.30 -8.41 4.50
C ILE A 127 -3.14 -8.74 3.55
N GLY A 128 -2.41 -9.82 3.81
CA GLY A 128 -1.29 -10.22 2.98
C GLY A 128 -1.70 -10.54 1.54
N ASN A 129 -2.74 -11.34 1.36
CA ASN A 129 -3.16 -11.82 0.05
C ASN A 129 -4.04 -10.82 -0.69
N ASN A 130 -5.04 -10.25 -0.01
CA ASN A 130 -6.10 -9.47 -0.65
C ASN A 130 -5.79 -7.97 -0.72
N VAL A 131 -4.83 -7.49 0.08
CA VAL A 131 -4.41 -6.09 0.04
C VAL A 131 -3.02 -5.96 -0.57
N PHE A 132 -1.99 -6.55 0.07
CA PHE A 132 -0.59 -6.33 -0.34
C PHE A 132 -0.24 -7.08 -1.63
N ALA A 133 -0.41 -8.39 -1.67
CA ALA A 133 -0.09 -9.18 -2.86
C ALA A 133 -0.99 -8.78 -4.04
N ALA A 134 -2.28 -8.58 -3.79
CA ALA A 134 -3.21 -8.12 -4.82
C ALA A 134 -2.84 -6.74 -5.34
N GLY A 135 -2.35 -5.85 -4.45
CA GLY A 135 -1.88 -4.52 -4.83
C GLY A 135 -0.70 -4.57 -5.77
N PHE A 136 0.30 -5.40 -5.48
CA PHE A 136 1.47 -5.55 -6.36
C PHE A 136 1.08 -6.14 -7.72
N ARG A 137 0.22 -7.15 -7.75
CA ARG A 137 -0.27 -7.70 -9.02
C ARG A 137 -1.00 -6.64 -9.84
N ALA A 138 -1.78 -5.80 -9.18
CA ALA A 138 -2.54 -4.74 -9.85
C ALA A 138 -1.63 -3.65 -10.40
N VAL A 139 -0.58 -3.26 -9.67
CA VAL A 139 0.43 -2.30 -10.16
C VAL A 139 1.12 -2.88 -11.39
N ALA A 140 1.53 -4.14 -11.34
CA ALA A 140 2.17 -4.80 -12.48
C ALA A 140 1.25 -4.80 -13.72
N ALA A 141 -0.02 -5.12 -13.54
CA ALA A 141 -1.00 -5.13 -14.64
C ALA A 141 -1.22 -3.73 -15.22
N LYS A 142 -1.29 -2.71 -14.37
CA LYS A 142 -1.44 -1.32 -14.81
C LYS A 142 -0.26 -0.87 -15.67
N LEU A 143 0.95 -1.22 -15.27
CA LEU A 143 2.16 -0.83 -16.00
C LEU A 143 2.27 -1.55 -17.35
N VAL A 144 1.88 -2.80 -17.43
CA VAL A 144 1.81 -3.53 -18.70
C VAL A 144 0.82 -2.86 -19.64
N ALA A 145 -0.37 -2.51 -19.14
CA ALA A 145 -1.41 -1.85 -19.95
C ALA A 145 -0.96 -0.50 -20.48
N SER A 146 -0.17 0.27 -19.70
CA SER A 146 0.29 1.61 -20.09
C SER A 146 1.39 1.59 -21.14
N HIS A 147 1.99 0.42 -21.44
CA HIS A 147 3.01 0.26 -22.47
C HIS A 147 2.46 -0.09 -23.86
N LYS A 148 1.15 -0.20 -23.99
CA LYS A 148 0.53 -0.54 -25.27
C LYS A 148 0.11 0.67 -26.07
#